data_3ccff43bdf5e86f29442a214f96bd508
#
_entry.id   3ccff43bdf5e86f29442a214f96bd508
#
_cell.length_a   1.000
_cell.length_b   1.000
_cell.length_c   1.000
_cell.angle_alpha   90.00
_cell.angle_beta   90.00
_cell.angle_gamma   90.00
#
_symmetry.space_group_name_H-M   'P 1'
#
loop_
_entity.id
_entity.type
_entity.pdbx_description
1 polymer ?
#
loop_
_entity_poly.entity_id
_entity_poly.type
_entity_poly.pdbx_seq_one_letter_code
_entity_poly.pdbx_strand_id
1 'polypeptide(L)'
;MAVAAPSLTFAPCDFERDDIGDALTRAGVDRGTPIFFMWLGVTPYLTPDAAMATLRAIAATPGAEVAFDYTQRRERHEGEAREFHDRLLERVAALGEPIVGFFDPRELARDLGQLGMTEQEDIDISEIAARYFGAPRSSPLAQRLRKRTDAALQAGC
;
A
#
# COMPACT_ATOMS: atom_id res chain seq x y z
N MET A 1 26.45 22.42 14.70
CA MET A 1 25.24 21.84 15.31
C MET A 1 25.14 20.39 14.81
N ALA A 2 25.41 19.41 15.68
CA ALA A 2 25.20 18.00 15.33
C ALA A 2 23.69 17.75 15.27
N VAL A 3 23.16 17.41 14.13
CA VAL A 3 21.80 16.89 14.00
C VAL A 3 21.83 15.54 14.69
N ALA A 4 21.12 15.43 15.83
CA ALA A 4 20.94 14.14 16.47
C ALA A 4 20.27 13.22 15.45
N ALA A 5 20.91 12.08 15.13
CA ALA A 5 20.29 11.07 14.29
C ALA A 5 18.95 10.68 14.94
N PRO A 6 17.86 10.62 14.19
CA PRO A 6 16.59 10.15 14.73
C PRO A 6 16.82 8.76 15.35
N SER A 7 16.26 8.53 16.54
CA SER A 7 16.34 7.23 17.19
C SER A 7 15.63 6.18 16.31
N LEU A 8 16.38 5.21 15.82
CA LEU A 8 15.84 4.10 15.04
C LEU A 8 15.69 2.89 15.97
N THR A 9 14.51 2.31 16.00
CA THR A 9 14.24 1.07 16.74
C THR A 9 13.73 0.03 15.78
N PHE A 10 14.28 -1.17 15.82
CA PHE A 10 13.80 -2.33 15.06
C PHE A 10 12.84 -3.14 15.93
N ALA A 11 11.63 -3.36 15.41
CA ALA A 11 10.61 -4.20 16.04
C ALA A 11 10.29 -5.39 15.12
N PRO A 12 10.56 -6.64 15.52
CA PRO A 12 10.16 -7.79 14.74
C PRO A 12 8.64 -7.92 14.77
N CYS A 13 8.03 -8.15 13.58
CA CYS A 13 6.60 -8.32 13.43
C CYS A 13 6.34 -9.21 12.21
N ASP A 14 5.66 -10.34 12.40
CA ASP A 14 5.11 -11.16 11.33
C ASP A 14 3.67 -10.70 11.08
N PHE A 15 3.43 -9.91 10.04
CA PHE A 15 2.11 -9.35 9.74
C PHE A 15 1.01 -10.39 9.49
N GLU A 16 1.37 -11.64 9.21
CA GLU A 16 0.39 -12.73 9.07
C GLU A 16 -0.07 -13.31 10.43
N ARG A 17 0.66 -13.03 11.52
CA ARG A 17 0.44 -13.68 12.82
C ARG A 17 0.39 -12.73 13.98
N ASP A 18 1.15 -11.64 13.91
CA ASP A 18 1.34 -10.70 15.02
C ASP A 18 0.40 -9.50 14.88
N ASP A 19 -0.02 -8.96 16.03
CA ASP A 19 -0.64 -7.65 16.08
C ASP A 19 0.43 -6.55 16.04
N ILE A 20 0.34 -5.65 15.05
CA ILE A 20 1.29 -4.55 14.92
C ILE A 20 1.26 -3.60 16.11
N GLY A 21 0.09 -3.39 16.73
CA GLY A 21 -0.05 -2.55 17.91
C GLY A 21 0.72 -3.10 19.09
N ASP A 22 0.70 -4.43 19.27
CA ASP A 22 1.51 -5.10 20.30
C ASP A 22 3.00 -5.02 19.97
N ALA A 23 3.39 -5.19 18.71
CA ALA A 23 4.78 -5.07 18.29
C ALA A 23 5.32 -3.64 18.56
N LEU A 24 4.56 -2.60 18.22
CA LEU A 24 4.90 -1.21 18.49
C LEU A 24 5.01 -0.92 19.98
N THR A 25 4.07 -1.44 20.78
CA THR A 25 4.10 -1.29 22.24
C THR A 25 5.34 -1.93 22.86
N ARG A 26 5.68 -3.15 22.43
CA ARG A 26 6.93 -3.82 22.84
C ARG A 26 8.18 -3.05 22.44
N ALA A 27 8.14 -2.34 21.31
CA ALA A 27 9.23 -1.47 20.85
C ALA A 27 9.31 -0.12 21.60
N GLY A 28 8.39 0.17 22.52
CA GLY A 28 8.35 1.39 23.29
C GLY A 28 7.69 2.57 22.58
N VAL A 29 6.92 2.32 21.53
CA VAL A 29 6.16 3.36 20.81
C VAL A 29 4.95 3.75 21.64
N ASP A 30 4.82 5.05 21.93
CA ASP A 30 3.63 5.62 22.59
C ASP A 30 2.49 5.76 21.56
N ARG A 31 1.53 4.83 21.62
CA ARG A 31 0.33 4.84 20.78
C ARG A 31 -0.75 5.84 21.21
N GLY A 32 -0.52 6.58 22.28
CA GLY A 32 -1.38 7.69 22.69
C GLY A 32 -1.13 8.98 21.91
N THR A 33 -0.12 9.01 21.07
CA THR A 33 0.25 10.14 20.21
C THR A 33 -0.03 9.83 18.73
N PRO A 34 -0.27 10.85 17.89
CA PRO A 34 -0.42 10.66 16.46
C PRO A 34 0.79 9.99 15.82
N ILE A 35 0.56 8.99 15.00
CA ILE A 35 1.62 8.24 14.30
C ILE A 35 1.33 8.26 12.80
N PHE A 36 2.34 8.57 11.99
CA PHE A 36 2.30 8.36 10.56
C PHE A 36 2.93 7.01 10.22
N PHE A 37 2.13 6.15 9.58
CA PHE A 37 2.56 4.84 9.11
C PHE A 37 2.92 4.92 7.63
N MET A 38 4.14 4.56 7.27
CA MET A 38 4.55 4.36 5.89
C MET A 38 4.72 2.85 5.65
N TRP A 39 3.73 2.25 4.98
CA TRP A 39 3.61 0.80 4.83
C TRP A 39 3.60 0.42 3.35
N LEU A 40 4.76 0.54 2.71
CA LEU A 40 4.94 0.38 1.27
C LEU A 40 5.64 -0.93 0.91
N GLY A 41 5.20 -1.58 -0.17
CA GLY A 41 5.78 -2.82 -0.69
C GLY A 41 5.54 -4.04 0.20
N VAL A 42 4.51 -4.03 1.04
CA VAL A 42 4.21 -5.10 2.00
C VAL A 42 2.87 -5.77 1.70
N THR A 43 1.83 -4.99 1.48
CA THR A 43 0.45 -5.51 1.30
C THR A 43 0.32 -6.53 0.16
N PRO A 44 1.08 -6.45 -0.95
CA PRO A 44 1.01 -7.46 -2.00
C PRO A 44 1.37 -8.87 -1.54
N TYR A 45 2.17 -9.00 -0.49
CA TYR A 45 2.67 -10.28 0.03
C TYR A 45 1.85 -10.82 1.21
N LEU A 46 0.87 -10.07 1.68
CA LEU A 46 -0.01 -10.47 2.78
C LEU A 46 -1.36 -10.97 2.24
N THR A 47 -1.97 -11.87 3.00
CA THR A 47 -3.39 -12.18 2.76
C THR A 47 -4.25 -10.92 2.99
N PRO A 48 -5.36 -10.75 2.27
CA PRO A 48 -6.25 -9.62 2.49
C PRO A 48 -6.72 -9.49 3.95
N ASP A 49 -6.93 -10.62 4.63
CA ASP A 49 -7.34 -10.62 6.04
C ASP A 49 -6.24 -10.10 6.96
N ALA A 50 -4.98 -10.49 6.75
CA ALA A 50 -3.83 -9.99 7.51
C ALA A 50 -3.60 -8.49 7.26
N ALA A 51 -3.69 -8.06 5.99
CA ALA A 51 -3.58 -6.65 5.66
C ALA A 51 -4.70 -5.83 6.33
N MET A 52 -5.94 -6.30 6.30
CA MET A 52 -7.05 -5.63 6.96
C MET A 52 -6.94 -5.66 8.49
N ALA A 53 -6.35 -6.70 9.08
CA ALA A 53 -6.06 -6.74 10.52
C ALA A 53 -5.05 -5.65 10.92
N THR A 54 -3.99 -5.49 10.12
CA THR A 54 -3.00 -4.43 10.31
C THR A 54 -3.63 -3.04 10.18
N LEU A 55 -4.46 -2.80 9.16
CA LEU A 55 -5.16 -1.52 8.97
C LEU A 55 -6.12 -1.21 10.12
N ARG A 56 -6.79 -2.23 10.69
CA ARG A 56 -7.60 -2.07 11.92
C ARG A 56 -6.76 -1.63 13.11
N ALA A 57 -5.61 -2.25 13.33
CA ALA A 57 -4.72 -1.90 14.42
C ALA A 57 -4.15 -0.48 14.26
N ILE A 58 -3.84 -0.05 13.03
CA ILE A 58 -3.46 1.32 12.70
C ILE A 58 -4.62 2.29 13.01
N ALA A 59 -5.82 1.99 12.54
CA ALA A 59 -7.01 2.82 12.77
C ALA A 59 -7.36 2.98 14.25
N ALA A 60 -7.02 2.00 15.08
CA ALA A 60 -7.20 2.08 16.53
C ALA A 60 -6.21 3.03 17.24
N THR A 61 -5.22 3.57 16.53
CA THR A 61 -4.26 4.53 17.08
C THR A 61 -4.80 5.94 16.89
N PRO A 62 -4.99 6.74 17.94
CA PRO A 62 -5.55 8.08 17.84
C PRO A 62 -4.73 8.99 16.92
N GLY A 63 -5.39 9.64 15.96
CA GLY A 63 -4.74 10.54 15.01
C GLY A 63 -3.74 9.87 14.07
N ALA A 64 -3.85 8.56 13.87
CA ALA A 64 -2.98 7.85 12.94
C ALA A 64 -3.30 8.22 11.49
N GLU A 65 -2.23 8.36 10.71
CA GLU A 65 -2.29 8.44 9.26
C GLU A 65 -1.52 7.27 8.67
N VAL A 66 -1.92 6.77 7.51
CA VAL A 66 -1.20 5.70 6.81
C VAL A 66 -1.09 5.97 5.33
N ALA A 67 0.12 5.79 4.79
CA ALA A 67 0.37 5.67 3.37
C ALA A 67 0.76 4.22 3.07
N PHE A 68 0.00 3.56 2.19
CA PHE A 68 0.29 2.19 1.78
C PHE A 68 -0.02 2.00 0.30
N ASP A 69 0.59 1.00 -0.29
CA ASP A 69 0.29 0.55 -1.65
C ASP A 69 -0.48 -0.76 -1.61
N TYR A 70 -1.19 -1.08 -2.69
CA TYR A 70 -1.91 -2.34 -2.82
C TYR A 70 -1.98 -2.80 -4.28
N THR A 71 -2.22 -4.09 -4.48
CA THR A 71 -2.38 -4.69 -5.81
C THR A 71 -3.85 -4.93 -6.10
N GLN A 72 -4.27 -4.54 -7.30
CA GLN A 72 -5.63 -4.81 -7.77
C GLN A 72 -5.77 -6.23 -8.32
N ARG A 73 -7.01 -6.75 -8.29
CA ARG A 73 -7.34 -8.07 -8.82
C ARG A 73 -7.16 -8.12 -10.34
N ARG A 74 -6.77 -9.29 -10.85
CA ARG A 74 -6.54 -9.56 -12.27
C ARG A 74 -7.71 -9.17 -13.18
N GLU A 75 -8.93 -9.35 -12.69
CA GLU A 75 -10.18 -9.09 -13.42
C GLU A 75 -10.37 -7.60 -13.73
N ARG A 76 -9.65 -6.74 -13.04
CA ARG A 76 -9.67 -5.29 -13.24
C ARG A 76 -8.78 -4.84 -14.40
N HIS A 77 -8.02 -5.74 -14.99
CA HIS A 77 -7.10 -5.46 -16.09
C HIS A 77 -7.60 -6.06 -17.41
N GLU A 78 -7.42 -5.35 -18.52
CA GLU A 78 -7.81 -5.78 -19.86
C GLU A 78 -6.67 -5.63 -20.88
N GLY A 79 -6.74 -6.39 -21.97
CA GLY A 79 -5.79 -6.29 -23.08
C GLY A 79 -4.33 -6.45 -22.66
N GLU A 80 -3.45 -5.62 -23.21
CA GLU A 80 -2.01 -5.61 -22.92
C GLU A 80 -1.71 -5.45 -21.42
N ALA A 81 -2.59 -4.78 -20.73
CA ALA A 81 -2.51 -4.53 -19.32
C ALA A 81 -2.59 -5.83 -18.50
N ARG A 82 -3.55 -6.68 -18.83
CA ARG A 82 -3.70 -8.00 -18.20
C ARG A 82 -2.48 -8.87 -18.47
N GLU A 83 -2.00 -8.90 -19.71
CA GLU A 83 -0.82 -9.67 -20.06
C GLU A 83 0.43 -9.23 -19.31
N PHE A 84 0.60 -7.91 -19.12
CA PHE A 84 1.70 -7.38 -18.33
C PHE A 84 1.58 -7.78 -16.86
N HIS A 85 0.38 -7.65 -16.30
CA HIS A 85 0.09 -8.06 -14.92
C HIS A 85 0.39 -9.55 -14.71
N ASP A 86 -0.10 -10.42 -15.59
CA ASP A 86 0.14 -11.86 -15.52
C ASP A 86 1.65 -12.18 -15.56
N ARG A 87 2.39 -11.59 -16.52
CA ARG A 87 3.85 -11.76 -16.60
C ARG A 87 4.59 -11.27 -15.36
N LEU A 88 4.11 -10.18 -14.75
CA LEU A 88 4.68 -9.68 -13.51
C LEU A 88 4.48 -10.67 -12.37
N LEU A 89 3.24 -11.17 -12.20
CA LEU A 89 2.91 -12.15 -11.15
C LEU A 89 3.74 -13.44 -11.31
N GLU A 90 3.84 -13.97 -12.53
CA GLU A 90 4.67 -15.14 -12.83
C GLU A 90 6.13 -14.92 -12.48
N ARG A 91 6.68 -13.75 -12.83
CA ARG A 91 8.07 -13.41 -12.57
C ARG A 91 8.39 -13.31 -11.09
N VAL A 92 7.55 -12.63 -10.31
CA VAL A 92 7.80 -12.48 -8.86
C VAL A 92 7.58 -13.81 -8.14
N ALA A 93 6.61 -14.62 -8.56
CA ALA A 93 6.40 -15.96 -8.03
C ALA A 93 7.62 -16.89 -8.31
N ALA A 94 8.23 -16.79 -9.50
CA ALA A 94 9.44 -17.53 -9.84
C ALA A 94 10.67 -17.11 -9.00
N LEU A 95 10.65 -15.91 -8.42
CA LEU A 95 11.67 -15.43 -7.48
C LEU A 95 11.38 -15.84 -6.02
N GLY A 96 10.28 -16.57 -5.78
CA GLY A 96 9.89 -17.02 -4.44
C GLY A 96 9.06 -15.96 -3.67
N GLU A 97 8.61 -14.92 -4.33
CA GLU A 97 7.83 -13.81 -3.74
C GLU A 97 6.44 -13.68 -4.39
N PRO A 98 5.56 -14.70 -4.28
CA PRO A 98 4.25 -14.64 -4.91
C PRO A 98 3.40 -13.51 -4.31
N ILE A 99 2.77 -12.74 -5.18
CA ILE A 99 1.75 -11.77 -4.76
C ILE A 99 0.47 -12.54 -4.41
N VAL A 100 -0.05 -12.31 -3.23
CA VAL A 100 -1.27 -12.96 -2.70
C VAL A 100 -2.32 -11.93 -2.26
N GLY A 101 -1.90 -10.68 -1.97
CA GLY A 101 -2.75 -9.58 -1.53
C GLY A 101 -3.35 -8.82 -2.70
N PHE A 102 -4.63 -9.06 -2.99
CA PHE A 102 -5.36 -8.37 -4.04
C PHE A 102 -6.61 -7.70 -3.47
N PHE A 103 -6.82 -6.43 -3.83
CA PHE A 103 -7.94 -5.63 -3.34
C PHE A 103 -8.77 -5.06 -4.50
N ASP A 104 -10.05 -4.89 -4.28
CA ASP A 104 -10.89 -4.00 -5.08
C ASP A 104 -10.85 -2.61 -4.45
N PRO A 105 -10.53 -1.54 -5.21
CA PRO A 105 -10.40 -0.19 -4.65
C PRO A 105 -11.66 0.31 -3.94
N ARG A 106 -12.85 -0.01 -4.48
CA ARG A 106 -14.12 0.43 -3.90
C ARG A 106 -14.45 -0.31 -2.61
N GLU A 107 -14.16 -1.62 -2.57
CA GLU A 107 -14.33 -2.42 -1.36
C GLU A 107 -13.35 -1.95 -0.29
N LEU A 108 -12.08 -1.75 -0.66
CA LEU A 108 -11.05 -1.25 0.25
C LEU A 108 -11.42 0.12 0.83
N ALA A 109 -11.81 1.07 -0.02
CA ALA A 109 -12.22 2.41 0.42
C ALA A 109 -13.42 2.36 1.39
N ARG A 110 -14.41 1.51 1.10
CA ARG A 110 -15.56 1.30 2.00
C ARG A 110 -15.10 0.72 3.34
N ASP A 111 -14.24 -0.28 3.32
CA ASP A 111 -13.80 -0.99 4.52
C ASP A 111 -12.91 -0.07 5.39
N LEU A 112 -12.05 0.75 4.78
CA LEU A 112 -11.31 1.81 5.47
C LEU A 112 -12.26 2.85 6.10
N GLY A 113 -13.31 3.25 5.38
CA GLY A 113 -14.35 4.13 5.93
C GLY A 113 -15.05 3.56 7.16
N GLN A 114 -15.31 2.24 7.17
CA GLN A 114 -15.89 1.55 8.34
C GLN A 114 -14.92 1.52 9.54
N LEU A 115 -13.62 1.58 9.30
CA LEU A 115 -12.60 1.70 10.33
C LEU A 115 -12.43 3.15 10.84
N GLY A 116 -13.19 4.10 10.29
CA GLY A 116 -13.10 5.52 10.67
C GLY A 116 -12.05 6.31 9.87
N MET A 117 -11.39 5.70 8.91
CA MET A 117 -10.49 6.38 7.98
C MET A 117 -11.29 7.03 6.86
N THR A 118 -11.82 8.23 7.12
CA THR A 118 -12.77 8.91 6.21
C THR A 118 -12.09 9.85 5.21
N GLU A 119 -10.92 10.36 5.54
CA GLU A 119 -10.10 11.15 4.63
C GLU A 119 -9.17 10.21 3.85
N GLN A 120 -9.56 9.92 2.60
CA GLN A 120 -8.85 8.95 1.76
C GLN A 120 -8.44 9.61 0.45
N GLU A 121 -7.23 9.35 0.01
CA GLU A 121 -6.74 9.69 -1.31
C GLU A 121 -6.15 8.45 -1.94
N ASP A 122 -6.77 7.96 -3.02
CA ASP A 122 -6.26 6.83 -3.82
C ASP A 122 -5.70 7.39 -5.13
N ILE A 123 -4.40 7.25 -5.32
CA ILE A 123 -3.68 7.84 -6.45
C ILE A 123 -2.92 6.78 -7.22
N ASP A 124 -3.02 6.85 -8.53
CA ASP A 124 -2.23 5.99 -9.41
C ASP A 124 -0.80 6.52 -9.61
N ILE A 125 0.08 5.67 -10.15
CA ILE A 125 1.47 6.04 -10.36
C ILE A 125 1.64 7.20 -11.36
N SER A 126 0.68 7.42 -12.26
CA SER A 126 0.73 8.55 -13.20
C SER A 126 0.49 9.88 -12.48
N GLU A 127 -0.36 9.85 -11.47
CA GLU A 127 -0.59 10.98 -10.57
C GLU A 127 0.64 11.24 -9.70
N ILE A 128 1.24 10.19 -9.14
CA ILE A 128 2.50 10.29 -8.39
C ILE A 128 3.60 10.89 -9.27
N ALA A 129 3.74 10.41 -10.51
CA ALA A 129 4.72 10.94 -11.46
C ALA A 129 4.47 12.42 -11.80
N ALA A 130 3.22 12.82 -11.95
CA ALA A 130 2.86 14.21 -12.21
C ALA A 130 3.17 15.12 -11.00
N ARG A 131 2.83 14.69 -9.80
CA ARG A 131 3.01 15.49 -8.58
C ARG A 131 4.47 15.66 -8.16
N TYR A 132 5.24 14.58 -8.22
CA TYR A 132 6.57 14.55 -7.62
C TYR A 132 7.72 14.64 -8.62
N PHE A 133 7.48 14.28 -9.88
CA PHE A 133 8.51 14.30 -10.92
C PHE A 133 8.25 15.32 -12.04
N GLY A 134 7.19 16.13 -11.91
CA GLY A 134 6.85 17.14 -12.90
C GLY A 134 6.50 16.56 -14.28
N ALA A 135 6.21 15.26 -14.37
CA ALA A 135 5.84 14.61 -15.60
C ALA A 135 4.40 14.99 -15.98
N PRO A 136 4.14 15.70 -17.11
CA PRO A 136 2.76 15.95 -17.51
C PRO A 136 1.99 14.62 -17.61
N ARG A 137 0.73 14.60 -17.16
CA ARG A 137 -0.15 13.41 -17.29
C ARG A 137 -0.22 12.86 -18.72
N SER A 138 0.02 13.73 -19.71
CA SER A 138 0.07 13.39 -21.14
C SER A 138 1.48 13.02 -21.64
N SER A 139 2.51 13.03 -20.77
CA SER A 139 3.87 12.70 -21.20
C SER A 139 3.99 11.24 -21.64
N PRO A 140 4.90 10.92 -22.62
CA PRO A 140 5.14 9.52 -22.98
C PRO A 140 5.60 8.66 -21.80
N LEU A 141 6.24 9.24 -20.79
CA LEU A 141 6.62 8.56 -19.55
C LEU A 141 5.38 8.30 -18.69
N ALA A 142 4.55 9.30 -18.47
CA ALA A 142 3.28 9.14 -17.75
C ALA A 142 2.34 8.17 -18.49
N GLN A 143 2.30 8.22 -19.81
CA GLN A 143 1.53 7.26 -20.62
C GLN A 143 2.13 5.84 -20.58
N ARG A 144 3.44 5.68 -20.55
CA ARG A 144 4.10 4.38 -20.38
C ARG A 144 3.93 3.85 -18.95
N LEU A 145 4.04 4.70 -17.96
CA LEU A 145 3.76 4.38 -16.57
C LEU A 145 2.26 4.12 -16.39
N ARG A 146 1.40 4.90 -17.02
CA ARG A 146 -0.04 4.67 -17.09
C ARG A 146 -0.37 3.35 -17.76
N LYS A 147 0.19 3.05 -18.94
CA LYS A 147 0.04 1.73 -19.58
C LYS A 147 0.61 0.58 -18.73
N ARG A 148 1.62 0.83 -17.92
CA ARG A 148 2.22 -0.17 -17.02
C ARG A 148 1.47 -0.29 -15.69
N THR A 149 0.74 0.73 -15.29
CA THR A 149 0.05 0.85 -14.01
C THR A 149 -1.47 0.89 -14.17
N ASP A 150 -2.01 1.39 -15.29
CA ASP A 150 -3.38 1.13 -15.72
C ASP A 150 -3.62 -0.37 -15.86
N ALA A 151 -2.54 -1.07 -16.16
CA ALA A 151 -2.49 -2.48 -15.97
C ALA A 151 -2.58 -2.91 -14.51
N ALA A 152 -2.22 -2.10 -13.56
CA ALA A 152 -2.21 -2.45 -12.15
C ALA A 152 -3.14 -1.60 -11.27
N LEU A 153 -3.49 -0.37 -11.68
CA LEU A 153 -4.17 0.58 -10.79
C LEU A 153 -5.40 1.26 -11.38
N GLN A 154 -5.69 1.08 -12.68
CA GLN A 154 -6.82 1.72 -13.31
C GLN A 154 -8.06 0.86 -13.37
N ALA A 155 -8.59 0.53 -12.32
CA ALA A 155 -9.98 0.17 -12.39
C ALA A 155 -10.74 0.75 -11.22
N GLY A 156 -10.38 1.89 -10.79
CA GLY A 156 -10.99 2.63 -9.71
C GLY A 156 -11.74 3.87 -10.14
N CYS A 157 -12.31 3.93 -11.35
CA CYS A 157 -13.35 4.91 -11.71
C CYS A 157 -14.58 4.23 -12.20
#